data_ddd50d21f0a7d6dd00078ee256f34e27
#
_entry.id   ddd50d21f0a7d6dd00078ee256f34e27
#
_cell.length_a   1.000
_cell.length_b   1.000
_cell.length_c   1.000
_cell.angle_alpha   90.00
_cell.angle_beta   90.00
_cell.angle_gamma   90.00
#
_symmetry.space_group_name_H-M   'P 1'
#
loop_
_entity.id
_entity.type
_entity.pdbx_description
1 polymer ?
#
loop_
_entity_poly.entity_id
_entity_poly.type
_entity_poly.pdbx_seq_one_letter_code
_entity_poly.pdbx_strand_id
1 'polypeptide(L)'
;WEEACDGFRDYFAARRLNVELVVSNAEEDLSRVPAMVQQAQAMRPDLVYLWGTTLTLAALGPWDAHDPARHLNGMPVVFNIVTDPVRNRVVRSRAAPGRPVTGTEYIAPVSVQLRAMESYRPFQRAAALFNPRERNSVVTLDEMAEQLTARGGSLERLPVPLVEGRPQPDAIPGLVNAARAAGAEWLYIPPDTFLNEHRALLTAAALQEGVPSFAASERFVA
;
A
#
# COMPACT_ATOMS: atom_id res chain seq x y z
N TRP A 1 11.90 -4.27 0.15
CA TRP A 1 12.48 -3.24 1.05
C TRP A 1 14.01 -3.22 0.96
N GLU A 2 14.65 -4.34 0.63
CA GLU A 2 16.11 -4.46 0.49
C GLU A 2 16.66 -3.45 -0.52
N GLU A 3 16.11 -3.41 -1.72
CA GLU A 3 16.51 -2.44 -2.76
C GLU A 3 16.42 -0.98 -2.28
N ALA A 4 15.41 -0.64 -1.48
CA ALA A 4 15.29 0.69 -0.90
C ALA A 4 16.38 0.98 0.13
N CYS A 5 16.74 -0.01 0.96
CA CYS A 5 17.85 0.11 1.91
C CYS A 5 19.20 0.22 1.22
N ASP A 6 19.41 -0.54 0.16
CA ASP A 6 20.66 -0.49 -0.62
C ASP A 6 20.80 0.85 -1.33
N GLY A 7 19.74 1.34 -2.00
CA GLY A 7 19.73 2.67 -2.59
C GLY A 7 19.98 3.79 -1.57
N PHE A 8 19.53 3.61 -0.34
CA PHE A 8 19.80 4.54 0.76
C PHE A 8 21.28 4.55 1.14
N ARG A 9 21.89 3.36 1.30
CA ARG A 9 23.33 3.20 1.59
C ARG A 9 24.19 3.79 0.47
N ASP A 10 23.86 3.46 -0.77
CA ASP A 10 24.58 3.93 -1.96
C ASP A 10 24.54 5.45 -2.08
N TYR A 11 23.39 6.06 -1.79
CA TYR A 11 23.23 7.51 -1.81
C TYR A 11 24.17 8.20 -0.80
N PHE A 12 24.24 7.70 0.43
CA PHE A 12 25.12 8.26 1.46
C PHE A 12 26.61 8.02 1.14
N ALA A 13 26.94 6.82 0.67
CA ALA A 13 28.31 6.48 0.27
C ALA A 13 28.80 7.37 -0.88
N ALA A 14 27.99 7.55 -1.94
CA ALA A 14 28.32 8.39 -3.08
C ALA A 14 28.57 9.87 -2.69
N ARG A 15 27.89 10.35 -1.66
CA ARG A 15 28.04 11.73 -1.14
C ARG A 15 29.02 11.86 0.01
N ARG A 16 29.67 10.76 0.40
CA ARG A 16 30.61 10.70 1.54
C ARG A 16 30.01 11.27 2.84
N LEU A 17 28.71 11.03 3.04
CA LEU A 17 28.03 11.42 4.26
C LEU A 17 28.29 10.37 5.34
N ASN A 18 28.73 10.80 6.51
CA ASN A 18 28.94 9.91 7.66
C ASN A 18 27.58 9.68 8.35
N VAL A 19 26.92 8.58 8.01
CA VAL A 19 25.62 8.20 8.53
C VAL A 19 25.71 6.80 9.11
N GLU A 20 25.29 6.64 10.37
CA GLU A 20 25.08 5.34 10.99
C GLU A 20 23.62 4.90 10.72
N LEU A 21 23.44 3.76 10.06
CA LEU A 21 22.13 3.19 9.77
C LEU A 21 21.83 2.03 10.71
N VAL A 22 20.85 2.21 11.58
CA VAL A 22 20.30 1.14 12.42
C VAL A 22 19.01 0.64 11.78
N VAL A 23 19.02 -0.60 11.28
CA VAL A 23 17.90 -1.20 10.58
C VAL A 23 17.15 -2.15 11.50
N SER A 24 15.82 -1.98 11.55
CA SER A 24 14.91 -2.89 12.25
C SER A 24 13.83 -3.39 11.29
N ASN A 25 13.55 -4.70 11.31
CA ASN A 25 12.53 -5.33 10.46
C ASN A 25 11.45 -5.95 11.34
N ALA A 26 10.20 -5.56 11.09
CA ALA A 26 9.04 -6.13 11.78
C ALA A 26 8.67 -7.54 11.28
N GLU A 27 9.22 -8.00 10.14
CA GLU A 27 8.91 -9.31 9.54
C GLU A 27 7.40 -9.54 9.36
N GLU A 28 6.70 -8.47 8.93
CA GLU A 28 5.24 -8.43 8.74
C GLU A 28 4.42 -8.63 10.03
N ASP A 29 5.07 -8.71 11.19
CA ASP A 29 4.42 -8.82 12.49
C ASP A 29 4.32 -7.46 13.17
N LEU A 30 3.15 -6.84 13.09
CA LEU A 30 2.88 -5.54 13.71
C LEU A 30 2.93 -5.58 15.25
N SER A 31 2.88 -6.73 15.89
CA SER A 31 3.01 -6.83 17.33
C SER A 31 4.42 -6.45 17.82
N ARG A 32 5.41 -6.46 16.93
CA ARG A 32 6.79 -6.04 17.21
C ARG A 32 6.99 -4.52 17.19
N VAL A 33 6.09 -3.78 16.51
CA VAL A 33 6.24 -2.33 16.31
C VAL A 33 6.32 -1.53 17.60
N PRO A 34 5.53 -1.81 18.66
CA PRO A 34 5.66 -1.08 19.92
C PRO A 34 7.06 -1.15 20.54
N ALA A 35 7.72 -2.30 20.51
CA ALA A 35 9.08 -2.47 21.01
C ALA A 35 10.09 -1.72 20.13
N MET A 36 9.91 -1.73 18.81
CA MET A 36 10.77 -0.98 17.87
C MET A 36 10.62 0.53 18.07
N VAL A 37 9.41 1.02 18.32
CA VAL A 37 9.15 2.43 18.64
C VAL A 37 9.87 2.84 19.94
N GLN A 38 9.77 2.03 21.00
CA GLN A 38 10.46 2.28 22.26
C GLN A 38 11.98 2.31 22.08
N GLN A 39 12.52 1.39 21.30
CA GLN A 39 13.95 1.37 20.99
C GLN A 39 14.38 2.63 20.24
N ALA A 40 13.66 3.04 19.20
CA ALA A 40 13.95 4.26 18.45
C ALA A 40 13.85 5.52 19.33
N GLN A 41 12.88 5.60 20.24
CA GLN A 41 12.76 6.71 21.19
C GLN A 41 13.93 6.75 22.20
N ALA A 42 14.40 5.59 22.63
CA ALA A 42 15.56 5.51 23.53
C ALA A 42 16.87 5.90 22.84
N MET A 43 17.04 5.53 21.59
CA MET A 43 18.23 5.84 20.76
C MET A 43 18.28 7.31 20.35
N ARG A 44 17.13 8.00 20.23
CA ARG A 44 17.00 9.38 19.77
C ARG A 44 17.74 9.65 18.45
N PRO A 45 17.45 8.94 17.36
CA PRO A 45 18.10 9.18 16.09
C PRO A 45 17.78 10.58 15.55
N ASP A 46 18.67 11.14 14.75
CA ASP A 46 18.44 12.42 14.06
C ASP A 46 17.28 12.35 13.06
N LEU A 47 17.01 11.14 12.52
CA LEU A 47 15.96 10.89 11.55
C LEU A 47 15.47 9.43 11.67
N VAL A 48 14.16 9.23 11.57
CA VAL A 48 13.57 7.91 11.39
C VAL A 48 13.08 7.76 9.96
N TYR A 49 13.48 6.67 9.30
CA TYR A 49 12.97 6.30 7.99
C TYR A 49 11.99 5.12 8.14
N LEU A 50 10.79 5.26 7.59
CA LEU A 50 9.76 4.23 7.63
C LEU A 50 9.39 3.77 6.22
N TRP A 51 9.20 2.48 6.04
CA TRP A 51 8.86 1.89 4.77
C TRP A 51 7.48 1.22 4.80
N GLY A 52 6.61 1.60 3.84
CA GLY A 52 5.28 1.02 3.67
C GLY A 52 4.19 1.65 4.54
N THR A 53 2.95 1.59 4.07
CA THR A 53 1.79 2.25 4.68
C THR A 53 1.48 1.71 6.08
N THR A 54 1.38 0.40 6.20
CA THR A 54 0.93 -0.27 7.41
C THR A 54 1.91 -0.07 8.57
N LEU A 55 3.22 -0.25 8.30
CA LEU A 55 4.26 -0.01 9.30
C LEU A 55 4.32 1.46 9.71
N THR A 56 4.26 2.37 8.71
CA THR A 56 4.29 3.82 8.97
C THR A 56 3.13 4.23 9.88
N LEU A 57 1.93 3.75 9.60
CA LEU A 57 0.77 4.07 10.44
C LEU A 57 0.87 3.44 11.84
N ALA A 58 1.39 2.21 11.94
CA ALA A 58 1.58 1.55 13.23
C ALA A 58 2.63 2.27 14.10
N ALA A 59 3.72 2.77 13.49
CA ALA A 59 4.79 3.45 14.20
C ALA A 59 4.45 4.91 14.56
N LEU A 60 3.73 5.62 13.67
CA LEU A 60 3.39 7.05 13.85
C LEU A 60 2.04 7.28 14.50
N GLY A 61 1.13 6.33 14.43
CA GLY A 61 -0.29 6.55 14.70
C GLY A 61 -0.96 7.50 13.70
N PRO A 62 -2.29 7.56 13.66
CA PRO A 62 -3.01 8.56 12.88
C PRO A 62 -2.66 9.98 13.35
N TRP A 63 -2.53 10.93 12.41
CA TRP A 63 -2.14 12.32 12.74
C TRP A 63 -3.11 13.00 13.72
N ASP A 64 -4.38 12.61 13.72
CA ASP A 64 -5.48 13.13 14.57
C ASP A 64 -5.80 12.24 15.79
N ALA A 65 -5.05 11.14 15.97
CA ALA A 65 -5.18 10.23 17.11
C ALA A 65 -3.79 9.71 17.55
N HIS A 66 -2.80 10.61 17.54
CA HIS A 66 -1.44 10.33 17.98
C HIS A 66 -1.39 10.14 19.49
N ASP A 67 -0.76 9.03 19.93
CA ASP A 67 -0.48 8.73 21.33
C ASP A 67 1.04 8.74 21.55
N PRO A 68 1.60 9.74 22.24
CA PRO A 68 3.05 9.85 22.45
C PRO A 68 3.66 8.66 23.24
N ALA A 69 2.85 7.93 23.99
CA ALA A 69 3.33 6.77 24.74
C ALA A 69 3.50 5.51 23.86
N ARG A 70 2.83 5.48 22.73
CA ARG A 70 2.79 4.32 21.82
C ARG A 70 3.43 4.56 20.46
N HIS A 71 3.51 5.81 20.02
CA HIS A 71 3.95 6.18 18.69
C HIS A 71 5.22 7.03 18.75
N LEU A 72 5.98 7.01 17.65
CA LEU A 72 7.17 7.85 17.49
C LEU A 72 6.82 9.33 17.74
N ASN A 73 7.59 9.98 18.60
CA ASN A 73 7.37 11.35 19.00
C ASN A 73 8.68 12.13 19.12
N GLY A 74 8.64 13.42 18.78
CA GLY A 74 9.75 14.35 19.01
C GLY A 74 10.96 14.19 18.07
N MET A 75 10.85 13.39 17.00
CA MET A 75 11.91 13.22 16.00
C MET A 75 11.37 13.37 14.58
N PRO A 76 12.18 13.85 13.62
CA PRO A 76 11.81 13.91 12.21
C PRO A 76 11.61 12.50 11.65
N VAL A 77 10.59 12.34 10.79
CA VAL A 77 10.30 11.07 10.12
C VAL A 77 10.16 11.28 8.62
N VAL A 78 10.81 10.42 7.86
CA VAL A 78 10.60 10.30 6.41
C VAL A 78 9.99 8.93 6.12
N PHE A 79 8.85 8.93 5.46
CA PHE A 79 8.25 7.69 4.99
C PHE A 79 8.48 7.48 3.49
N ASN A 80 8.51 6.23 3.06
CA ASN A 80 8.56 5.85 1.66
C ASN A 80 7.55 4.72 1.38
N ILE A 81 7.12 4.60 0.12
CA ILE A 81 6.17 3.56 -0.30
C ILE A 81 4.84 3.64 0.52
N VAL A 82 4.39 4.84 0.83
CA VAL A 82 3.10 5.03 1.49
C VAL A 82 2.03 5.36 0.46
N THR A 83 0.97 4.57 0.46
CA THR A 83 -0.22 4.80 -0.37
C THR A 83 -1.08 5.86 0.27
N ASP A 84 -1.43 6.90 -0.47
CA ASP A 84 -2.25 8.05 -0.03
C ASP A 84 -2.09 8.39 1.46
N PRO A 85 -1.06 9.12 1.85
CA PRO A 85 -0.77 9.40 3.26
C PRO A 85 -1.86 10.25 3.94
N VAL A 86 -2.70 10.94 3.17
CA VAL A 86 -3.82 11.74 3.69
C VAL A 86 -5.00 10.85 4.05
N ARG A 87 -5.49 10.03 3.12
CA ARG A 87 -6.59 9.07 3.38
C ARG A 87 -6.21 8.02 4.42
N ASN A 88 -4.95 7.60 4.43
CA ASN A 88 -4.42 6.72 5.47
C ASN A 88 -4.15 7.43 6.79
N ARG A 89 -4.43 8.74 6.89
CA ARG A 89 -4.29 9.52 8.13
C ARG A 89 -2.83 9.57 8.66
N VAL A 90 -1.85 9.34 7.79
CA VAL A 90 -0.43 9.51 8.12
C VAL A 90 -0.10 10.99 8.26
N VAL A 91 -0.63 11.83 7.39
CA VAL A 91 -0.50 13.29 7.43
C VAL A 91 -1.86 13.96 7.29
N ARG A 92 -1.98 15.18 7.82
CA ARG A 92 -3.20 15.99 7.70
C ARG A 92 -3.48 16.41 6.27
N SER A 93 -2.45 16.85 5.58
CA SER A 93 -2.47 17.17 4.15
C SER A 93 -1.05 17.11 3.59
N ARG A 94 -0.93 17.08 2.26
CA ARG A 94 0.39 17.08 1.58
C ARG A 94 1.18 18.36 1.82
N ALA A 95 0.49 19.52 1.88
CA ALA A 95 1.12 20.83 2.08
C ALA A 95 1.41 21.14 3.56
N ALA A 96 0.61 20.58 4.47
CA ALA A 96 0.73 20.82 5.91
C ALA A 96 0.49 19.50 6.67
N PRO A 97 1.53 18.67 6.85
CA PRO A 97 1.40 17.35 7.45
C PRO A 97 0.92 17.38 8.92
N GLY A 98 1.08 18.50 9.63
CA GLY A 98 0.64 18.68 11.01
C GLY A 98 1.60 18.11 12.07
N ARG A 99 2.71 17.53 11.66
CA ARG A 99 3.78 16.96 12.49
C ARG A 99 5.09 16.92 11.69
N PRO A 100 6.27 16.68 12.31
CA PRO A 100 7.56 16.65 11.61
C PRO A 100 7.73 15.36 10.78
N VAL A 101 6.87 15.17 9.79
CA VAL A 101 6.80 13.99 8.93
C VAL A 101 6.69 14.43 7.47
N THR A 102 7.49 13.82 6.61
CA THR A 102 7.41 13.97 5.16
C THR A 102 7.68 12.62 4.48
N GLY A 103 7.56 12.54 3.17
CA GLY A 103 7.88 11.30 2.46
C GLY A 103 7.36 11.26 1.04
N THR A 104 7.40 10.07 0.44
CA THR A 104 6.99 9.81 -0.94
C THR A 104 5.79 8.89 -0.99
N GLU A 105 4.88 9.20 -1.91
CA GLU A 105 3.77 8.33 -2.26
C GLU A 105 4.23 7.22 -3.22
N TYR A 106 3.53 6.09 -3.18
CA TYR A 106 3.94 4.90 -3.92
C TYR A 106 3.20 4.73 -5.26
N ILE A 107 1.93 5.07 -5.29
CA ILE A 107 1.09 4.85 -6.48
C ILE A 107 0.56 6.16 -7.05
N ALA A 108 0.25 6.13 -8.33
CA ALA A 108 -0.45 7.23 -8.96
C ALA A 108 -1.84 7.43 -8.33
N PRO A 109 -2.36 8.67 -8.24
CA PRO A 109 -3.72 8.92 -7.78
C PRO A 109 -4.76 8.07 -8.54
N VAL A 110 -5.80 7.59 -7.86
CA VAL A 110 -6.84 6.73 -8.46
C VAL A 110 -7.46 7.38 -9.69
N SER A 111 -7.64 8.72 -9.69
CA SER A 111 -8.14 9.45 -10.85
C SER A 111 -7.24 9.35 -12.09
N VAL A 112 -5.92 9.22 -11.90
CA VAL A 112 -4.95 9.01 -12.98
C VAL A 112 -5.03 7.58 -13.49
N GLN A 113 -5.13 6.62 -12.57
CA GLN A 113 -5.28 5.20 -12.90
C GLN A 113 -6.56 4.94 -13.70
N LEU A 114 -7.69 5.50 -13.27
CA LEU A 114 -8.96 5.40 -14.01
C LEU A 114 -8.86 5.97 -15.43
N ARG A 115 -8.22 7.14 -15.59
CA ARG A 115 -7.99 7.70 -16.96
C ARG A 115 -7.10 6.80 -17.81
N ALA A 116 -6.09 6.17 -17.20
CA ALA A 116 -5.25 5.21 -17.91
C ALA A 116 -6.05 3.99 -18.36
N MET A 117 -6.89 3.41 -17.51
CA MET A 117 -7.79 2.31 -17.89
C MET A 117 -8.75 2.71 -19.02
N GLU A 118 -9.40 3.88 -18.91
CA GLU A 118 -10.32 4.43 -19.91
C GLU A 118 -9.64 4.70 -21.25
N SER A 119 -8.34 5.04 -21.26
CA SER A 119 -7.59 5.27 -22.50
C SER A 119 -7.42 4.01 -23.37
N TYR A 120 -7.46 2.84 -22.76
CA TYR A 120 -7.46 1.56 -23.48
C TYR A 120 -8.86 1.22 -24.00
N ARG A 121 -9.87 1.36 -23.17
CA ARG A 121 -11.27 1.22 -23.53
C ARG A 121 -12.19 1.82 -22.46
N PRO A 122 -13.30 2.45 -22.85
CA PRO A 122 -14.34 2.85 -21.91
C PRO A 122 -14.89 1.64 -21.17
N PHE A 123 -15.22 1.81 -19.87
CA PHE A 123 -15.81 0.77 -19.06
C PHE A 123 -16.71 1.35 -17.98
N GLN A 124 -17.59 0.51 -17.42
CA GLN A 124 -18.49 0.88 -16.32
C GLN A 124 -18.37 -0.07 -15.13
N ARG A 125 -17.91 -1.30 -15.35
CA ARG A 125 -17.82 -2.32 -14.30
C ARG A 125 -16.38 -2.80 -14.16
N ALA A 126 -15.85 -2.63 -12.96
CA ALA A 126 -14.58 -3.22 -12.57
C ALA A 126 -14.79 -4.16 -11.38
N ALA A 127 -13.92 -5.14 -11.23
CA ALA A 127 -13.80 -5.92 -10.02
C ALA A 127 -12.38 -5.77 -9.46
N ALA A 128 -12.23 -5.94 -8.15
CA ALA A 128 -10.93 -5.88 -7.49
C ALA A 128 -10.79 -6.98 -6.45
N LEU A 129 -9.72 -7.77 -6.57
CA LEU A 129 -9.27 -8.66 -5.51
C LEU A 129 -8.45 -7.88 -4.50
N PHE A 130 -8.53 -8.23 -3.22
CA PHE A 130 -7.72 -7.57 -2.18
C PHE A 130 -7.62 -8.41 -0.91
N ASN A 131 -6.54 -8.22 -0.18
CA ASN A 131 -6.39 -8.71 1.19
C ASN A 131 -7.10 -7.73 2.14
N PRO A 132 -8.19 -8.14 2.82
CA PRO A 132 -8.96 -7.23 3.68
C PRO A 132 -8.19 -6.74 4.92
N ARG A 133 -7.03 -7.32 5.22
CA ARG A 133 -6.14 -6.87 6.30
C ARG A 133 -5.18 -5.77 5.87
N GLU A 134 -5.00 -5.56 4.58
CA GLU A 134 -4.15 -4.48 4.06
C GLU A 134 -4.93 -3.18 3.92
N ARG A 135 -4.67 -2.25 4.83
CA ARG A 135 -5.37 -0.97 4.87
C ARG A 135 -5.18 -0.15 3.59
N ASN A 136 -3.99 -0.16 3.01
CA ASN A 136 -3.69 0.51 1.75
C ASN A 136 -4.59 0.01 0.60
N SER A 137 -4.82 -1.30 0.50
CA SER A 137 -5.73 -1.90 -0.48
C SER A 137 -7.16 -1.41 -0.24
N VAL A 138 -7.65 -1.51 1.00
CA VAL A 138 -9.01 -1.09 1.36
C VAL A 138 -9.24 0.38 1.04
N VAL A 139 -8.35 1.28 1.48
CA VAL A 139 -8.48 2.73 1.26
C VAL A 139 -8.44 3.08 -0.23
N THR A 140 -7.58 2.41 -1.01
CA THR A 140 -7.52 2.61 -2.48
C THR A 140 -8.82 2.16 -3.15
N LEU A 141 -9.39 1.03 -2.72
CA LEU A 141 -10.66 0.54 -3.27
C LEU A 141 -11.86 1.39 -2.85
N ASP A 142 -11.84 2.00 -1.66
CA ASP A 142 -12.87 2.95 -1.26
C ASP A 142 -12.87 4.16 -2.22
N GLU A 143 -11.69 4.73 -2.50
CA GLU A 143 -11.56 5.83 -3.46
C GLU A 143 -11.93 5.41 -4.89
N MET A 144 -11.51 4.22 -5.33
CA MET A 144 -11.87 3.68 -6.65
C MET A 144 -13.38 3.55 -6.79
N ALA A 145 -14.06 2.99 -5.79
CA ALA A 145 -15.51 2.84 -5.80
C ALA A 145 -16.24 4.19 -5.81
N GLU A 146 -15.80 5.16 -4.99
CA GLU A 146 -16.34 6.53 -4.99
C GLU A 146 -16.24 7.16 -6.40
N GLN A 147 -15.06 7.10 -7.02
CA GLN A 147 -14.83 7.72 -8.33
C GLN A 147 -15.54 7.00 -9.47
N LEU A 148 -15.66 5.67 -9.44
CA LEU A 148 -16.45 4.93 -10.42
C LEU A 148 -17.94 5.23 -10.28
N THR A 149 -18.48 5.23 -9.06
CA THR A 149 -19.89 5.57 -8.82
C THR A 149 -20.23 6.98 -9.32
N ALA A 150 -19.35 7.96 -9.09
CA ALA A 150 -19.52 9.32 -9.58
C ALA A 150 -19.58 9.42 -11.12
N ARG A 151 -19.09 8.40 -11.84
CA ARG A 151 -19.11 8.29 -13.31
C ARG A 151 -20.20 7.33 -13.83
N GLY A 152 -21.09 6.85 -12.95
CA GLY A 152 -22.15 5.90 -13.30
C GLY A 152 -21.67 4.45 -13.43
N GLY A 153 -20.44 4.16 -12.98
CA GLY A 153 -19.87 2.81 -12.94
C GLY A 153 -19.98 2.14 -11.57
N SER A 154 -19.39 0.95 -11.46
CA SER A 154 -19.37 0.16 -10.23
C SER A 154 -18.07 -0.61 -10.04
N LEU A 155 -17.72 -0.87 -8.78
CA LEU A 155 -16.61 -1.72 -8.37
C LEU A 155 -17.13 -2.90 -7.55
N GLU A 156 -16.99 -4.11 -8.09
CA GLU A 156 -17.19 -5.35 -7.34
C GLU A 156 -15.95 -5.62 -6.49
N ARG A 157 -16.14 -5.76 -5.18
CA ARG A 157 -15.05 -5.96 -4.21
C ARG A 157 -14.98 -7.42 -3.80
N LEU A 158 -13.89 -8.09 -4.14
CA LEU A 158 -13.67 -9.51 -3.93
C LEU A 158 -12.56 -9.72 -2.87
N PRO A 159 -12.90 -9.75 -1.58
CA PRO A 159 -11.92 -9.99 -0.54
C PRO A 159 -11.38 -11.42 -0.61
N VAL A 160 -10.07 -11.56 -0.49
CA VAL A 160 -9.42 -12.87 -0.33
C VAL A 160 -9.85 -13.46 1.01
N PRO A 161 -10.36 -14.70 1.05
CA PRO A 161 -10.74 -15.38 2.28
C PRO A 161 -9.57 -15.49 3.25
N LEU A 162 -9.87 -15.38 4.53
CA LEU A 162 -8.89 -15.54 5.61
C LEU A 162 -9.13 -16.85 6.37
N VAL A 163 -8.07 -17.64 6.55
CA VAL A 163 -8.06 -18.79 7.46
C VAL A 163 -7.05 -18.48 8.56
N GLU A 164 -7.48 -18.50 9.80
CA GLU A 164 -6.67 -18.09 10.97
C GLU A 164 -6.00 -16.71 10.80
N GLY A 165 -6.71 -15.80 10.12
CA GLY A 165 -6.22 -14.44 9.84
C GLY A 165 -5.22 -14.35 8.70
N ARG A 166 -4.96 -15.42 7.95
CA ARG A 166 -4.03 -15.44 6.80
C ARG A 166 -4.81 -15.51 5.48
N PRO A 167 -4.50 -14.66 4.49
CA PRO A 167 -5.15 -14.71 3.20
C PRO A 167 -4.78 -16.00 2.45
N GLN A 168 -5.74 -16.57 1.73
CA GLN A 168 -5.62 -17.89 1.09
C GLN A 168 -5.32 -17.73 -0.42
N PRO A 169 -4.13 -18.08 -0.90
CA PRO A 169 -3.78 -17.94 -2.31
C PRO A 169 -4.61 -18.82 -3.24
N ASP A 170 -5.00 -20.01 -2.78
CA ASP A 170 -5.80 -20.95 -3.56
C ASP A 170 -7.19 -20.42 -3.94
N ALA A 171 -7.66 -19.36 -3.26
CA ALA A 171 -8.92 -18.70 -3.59
C ALA A 171 -8.80 -17.76 -4.81
N ILE A 172 -7.59 -17.34 -5.20
CA ILE A 172 -7.40 -16.33 -6.25
C ILE A 172 -8.06 -16.73 -7.59
N PRO A 173 -7.88 -17.95 -8.16
CA PRO A 173 -8.52 -18.30 -9.41
C PRO A 173 -10.05 -18.25 -9.34
N GLY A 174 -10.64 -18.72 -8.25
CA GLY A 174 -12.08 -18.66 -8.04
C GLY A 174 -12.62 -17.24 -7.95
N LEU A 175 -11.88 -16.32 -7.32
CA LEU A 175 -12.24 -14.91 -7.24
C LEU A 175 -12.15 -14.21 -8.60
N VAL A 176 -11.14 -14.54 -9.43
CA VAL A 176 -11.04 -14.03 -10.80
C VAL A 176 -12.21 -14.54 -11.66
N ASN A 177 -12.58 -15.81 -11.52
CA ASN A 177 -13.77 -16.35 -12.18
C ASN A 177 -15.05 -15.64 -11.73
N ALA A 178 -15.19 -15.36 -10.42
CA ALA A 178 -16.32 -14.57 -9.89
C ALA A 178 -16.36 -13.14 -10.46
N ALA A 179 -15.21 -12.49 -10.61
CA ALA A 179 -15.12 -11.18 -11.28
C ALA A 179 -15.66 -11.23 -12.71
N ARG A 180 -15.25 -12.25 -13.47
CA ARG A 180 -15.76 -12.47 -14.84
C ARG A 180 -17.27 -12.72 -14.83
N ALA A 181 -17.74 -13.60 -13.97
CA ALA A 181 -19.17 -13.95 -13.86
C ALA A 181 -20.04 -12.72 -13.49
N ALA A 182 -19.52 -11.79 -12.70
CA ALA A 182 -20.15 -10.51 -12.38
C ALA A 182 -20.12 -9.51 -13.55
N GLY A 183 -19.50 -9.87 -14.67
CA GLY A 183 -19.40 -9.03 -15.85
C GLY A 183 -18.39 -7.89 -15.74
N ALA A 184 -17.33 -8.08 -14.93
CA ALA A 184 -16.26 -7.12 -14.83
C ALA A 184 -15.54 -6.95 -16.16
N GLU A 185 -15.37 -5.71 -16.57
CA GLU A 185 -14.66 -5.31 -17.80
C GLU A 185 -13.18 -5.09 -17.54
N TRP A 186 -12.83 -4.86 -16.29
CA TRP A 186 -11.47 -4.76 -15.77
C TRP A 186 -11.35 -5.47 -14.42
N LEU A 187 -10.23 -6.16 -14.24
CA LEU A 187 -9.75 -6.63 -12.94
C LEU A 187 -8.73 -5.61 -12.42
N TYR A 188 -9.11 -4.83 -11.41
CA TYR A 188 -8.21 -3.89 -10.76
C TYR A 188 -7.45 -4.57 -9.62
N ILE A 189 -6.14 -4.37 -9.59
CA ILE A 189 -5.24 -4.91 -8.58
C ILE A 189 -4.71 -3.73 -7.76
N PRO A 190 -5.20 -3.53 -6.52
CA PRO A 190 -4.74 -2.45 -5.65
C PRO A 190 -3.29 -2.65 -5.19
N PRO A 191 -2.68 -1.67 -4.52
CA PRO A 191 -1.41 -1.87 -3.84
C PRO A 191 -1.61 -2.86 -2.68
N ASP A 192 -1.17 -4.11 -2.88
CA ASP A 192 -1.46 -5.24 -2.00
C ASP A 192 -0.24 -6.16 -1.96
N THR A 193 0.34 -6.37 -0.77
CA THR A 193 1.54 -7.19 -0.60
C THR A 193 1.27 -8.64 -0.94
N PHE A 194 0.17 -9.19 -0.42
CA PHE A 194 -0.21 -10.58 -0.68
C PHE A 194 -0.46 -10.84 -2.16
N LEU A 195 -1.21 -9.97 -2.85
CA LEU A 195 -1.44 -10.13 -4.29
C LEU A 195 -0.15 -9.99 -5.09
N ASN A 196 0.76 -9.12 -4.67
CA ASN A 196 2.05 -8.96 -5.32
C ASN A 196 2.93 -10.20 -5.18
N GLU A 197 2.93 -10.88 -4.03
CA GLU A 197 3.62 -12.15 -3.83
C GLU A 197 3.04 -13.26 -4.70
N HIS A 198 1.72 -13.26 -4.89
CA HIS A 198 0.99 -14.24 -5.70
C HIS A 198 0.66 -13.73 -7.12
N ARG A 199 1.39 -12.73 -7.63
CA ARG A 199 1.09 -12.09 -8.92
C ARG A 199 1.07 -13.06 -10.10
N ALA A 200 1.95 -14.06 -10.12
CA ALA A 200 1.99 -15.06 -11.19
C ALA A 200 0.69 -15.88 -11.24
N LEU A 201 0.15 -16.29 -10.09
CA LEU A 201 -1.12 -17.00 -10.01
C LEU A 201 -2.29 -16.11 -10.45
N LEU A 202 -2.30 -14.86 -9.97
CA LEU A 202 -3.35 -13.88 -10.31
C LEU A 202 -3.36 -13.54 -11.80
N THR A 203 -2.20 -13.27 -12.40
CA THR A 203 -2.11 -12.94 -13.83
C THR A 203 -2.44 -14.12 -14.72
N ALA A 204 -2.01 -15.34 -14.34
CA ALA A 204 -2.39 -16.57 -15.05
C ALA A 204 -3.92 -16.79 -15.02
N ALA A 205 -4.56 -16.62 -13.87
CA ALA A 205 -6.01 -16.74 -13.74
C ALA A 205 -6.75 -15.66 -14.56
N ALA A 206 -6.29 -14.40 -14.52
CA ALA A 206 -6.88 -13.32 -15.30
C ALA A 206 -6.78 -13.57 -16.81
N LEU A 207 -5.63 -14.08 -17.27
CA LEU A 207 -5.42 -14.47 -18.67
C LEU A 207 -6.31 -15.63 -19.09
N GLN A 208 -6.41 -16.66 -18.25
CA GLN A 208 -7.26 -17.85 -18.50
C GLN A 208 -8.74 -17.45 -18.61
N GLU A 209 -9.22 -16.58 -17.75
CA GLU A 209 -10.60 -16.09 -17.75
C GLU A 209 -10.84 -14.99 -18.81
N GLY A 210 -9.80 -14.49 -19.48
CA GLY A 210 -9.90 -13.44 -20.48
C GLY A 210 -10.37 -12.10 -19.90
N VAL A 211 -10.06 -11.82 -18.62
CA VAL A 211 -10.37 -10.54 -17.97
C VAL A 211 -9.15 -9.64 -18.03
N PRO A 212 -9.22 -8.48 -18.69
CA PRO A 212 -8.12 -7.52 -18.69
C PRO A 212 -7.81 -7.06 -17.27
N SER A 213 -6.54 -7.00 -16.90
CA SER A 213 -6.12 -6.55 -15.58
C SER A 213 -5.38 -5.23 -15.64
N PHE A 214 -5.56 -4.41 -14.60
CA PHE A 214 -4.81 -3.19 -14.36
C PHE A 214 -4.29 -3.19 -12.93
N ALA A 215 -2.99 -3.05 -12.77
CA ALA A 215 -2.35 -3.02 -11.47
C ALA A 215 -1.90 -1.61 -11.07
N ALA A 216 -2.11 -1.25 -9.80
CA ALA A 216 -1.66 0.02 -9.24
C ALA A 216 -0.14 0.14 -9.13
N SER A 217 0.60 -0.98 -9.22
CA SER A 217 2.06 -1.01 -9.14
C SER A 217 2.68 -1.67 -10.37
N GLU A 218 3.90 -1.24 -10.73
CA GLU A 218 4.67 -1.77 -11.86
C GLU A 218 5.10 -3.24 -11.71
N ARG A 219 5.09 -3.78 -10.49
CA ARG A 219 5.54 -5.15 -10.20
C ARG A 219 4.73 -6.24 -10.91
N PHE A 220 3.57 -5.89 -11.46
CA PHE A 220 2.72 -6.81 -12.22
C PHE A 220 3.02 -6.85 -13.72
N VAL A 221 3.90 -5.97 -14.22
CA VAL A 221 4.26 -5.89 -15.65
C VAL A 221 5.71 -6.32 -15.94
N ALA A 222 6.43 -6.74 -14.92
CA ALA A 222 7.83 -7.20 -15.01
C ALA A 222 7.92 -8.72 -15.17
#